data_393fdd3a784bfba2ce8eaa86ddad735e
#
_entry.id   393fdd3a784bfba2ce8eaa86ddad735e
#
_cell.length_a   1.000
_cell.length_b   1.000
_cell.length_c   1.000
_cell.angle_alpha   90.00
_cell.angle_beta   90.00
_cell.angle_gamma   90.00
#
_symmetry.space_group_name_H-M   'P 1'
#
loop_
_entity.id
_entity.type
_entity.pdbx_description
1 polymer ?
#
loop_
_entity_poly.entity_id
_entity_poly.type
_entity_poly.pdbx_seq_one_letter_code
_entity_poly.pdbx_strand_id
1 'polypeptide(L)'
;MNRRELLKTATVGAGMLLTSGTARAGRKSPNDKLNIALIGVWGRGLAHYDSLSEENVVALCDVNESRFADALKRFPKAKTYIDWRKCLDQKDLDAVVCCTADHTHAFIANWALNRDLHVYMEKPLAISVEEARVVRANWLKRKGKLATQVGMQRHAMPNFDRLRELVRDGAIGELSAAYAWGNRQIRRDGYLPAEGQPPEGFHFDLWLGPSPAHPYNPGYFSGRAGANCLSWNMFWDFGVGQIGDMGSHTMDLLWNAIDAGLPTSAEAKGEKFNPDVTPVECESHFEHPANDWRGPIRVSWYQGGAMPRSPKPFVDLTQIGHGAMFKGSKGYIIELGRA
;
A
#
# COMPACT_ATOMS: atom_id res chain seq x y z
N MET A 1 -5.33 16.98 -46.18
CA MET A 1 -6.15 15.75 -46.28
C MET A 1 -7.40 15.92 -45.40
N ASN A 2 -8.58 16.00 -46.01
CA ASN A 2 -9.81 16.23 -45.23
C ASN A 2 -10.46 14.88 -44.83
N ARG A 3 -11.38 14.91 -43.85
CA ARG A 3 -12.04 13.71 -43.30
C ARG A 3 -12.67 12.79 -44.36
N ARG A 4 -13.09 13.32 -45.50
CA ARG A 4 -13.69 12.57 -46.61
C ARG A 4 -12.68 11.75 -47.42
N GLU A 5 -11.47 12.24 -47.52
CA GLU A 5 -10.38 11.54 -48.21
C GLU A 5 -9.81 10.39 -47.35
N LEU A 6 -9.76 10.58 -46.02
CA LEU A 6 -9.38 9.53 -45.09
C LEU A 6 -10.33 8.35 -45.13
N LEU A 7 -11.64 8.60 -45.24
CA LEU A 7 -12.67 7.54 -45.32
C LEU A 7 -12.68 6.82 -46.67
N LYS A 8 -12.25 7.46 -47.77
CA LYS A 8 -12.13 6.80 -49.08
C LYS A 8 -10.92 5.90 -49.18
N THR A 9 -9.84 6.22 -48.48
CA THR A 9 -8.65 5.36 -48.41
C THR A 9 -8.83 4.15 -47.50
N ALA A 10 -9.73 4.24 -46.53
CA ALA A 10 -10.04 3.13 -45.61
C ALA A 10 -10.90 2.02 -46.24
N THR A 11 -11.66 2.34 -47.32
CA THR A 11 -12.55 1.36 -47.98
C THR A 11 -11.87 0.51 -49.04
N VAL A 12 -10.67 0.84 -49.50
CA VAL A 12 -9.92 0.05 -50.51
C VAL A 12 -8.93 -0.92 -49.82
N GLY A 13 -8.60 -0.72 -48.54
CA GLY A 13 -7.70 -1.58 -47.78
C GLY A 13 -8.37 -2.77 -47.06
N ALA A 14 -9.70 -2.88 -47.08
CA ALA A 14 -10.42 -3.90 -46.33
C ALA A 14 -10.61 -5.25 -47.10
N GLY A 15 -10.09 -5.36 -48.30
CA GLY A 15 -10.33 -6.50 -49.21
C GLY A 15 -9.23 -7.56 -49.32
N MET A 16 -8.07 -7.41 -48.68
CA MET A 16 -6.96 -8.37 -48.86
C MET A 16 -6.11 -8.54 -47.58
N LEU A 17 -6.69 -9.09 -46.49
CA LEU A 17 -5.95 -9.72 -45.41
C LEU A 17 -6.78 -10.79 -44.71
N LEU A 18 -7.36 -11.69 -45.52
CA LEU A 18 -7.79 -13.01 -45.07
C LEU A 18 -6.74 -14.03 -45.52
N THR A 19 -5.50 -13.88 -45.07
CA THR A 19 -4.51 -14.95 -45.14
C THR A 19 -4.06 -15.27 -43.72
N SER A 20 -4.57 -16.39 -43.21
CA SER A 20 -3.91 -17.34 -42.29
C SER A 20 -2.92 -16.72 -41.26
N GLY A 21 -3.36 -15.76 -40.49
CA GLY A 21 -2.77 -15.49 -39.20
C GLY A 21 -3.43 -16.48 -38.21
N THR A 22 -2.69 -17.46 -37.72
CA THR A 22 -3.07 -18.17 -36.52
C THR A 22 -3.47 -17.13 -35.49
N ALA A 23 -4.76 -17.06 -35.19
CA ALA A 23 -5.27 -16.23 -34.10
C ALA A 23 -4.48 -16.64 -32.87
N ARG A 24 -3.59 -15.77 -32.40
CA ARG A 24 -3.03 -15.89 -31.08
C ARG A 24 -4.22 -15.76 -30.14
N ALA A 25 -4.78 -16.92 -29.80
CA ALA A 25 -5.72 -16.99 -28.71
C ALA A 25 -5.03 -16.34 -27.50
N GLY A 26 -5.58 -15.20 -27.02
CA GLY A 26 -5.19 -14.71 -25.73
C GLY A 26 -4.85 -13.22 -25.57
N ARG A 27 -5.06 -12.33 -26.52
CA ARG A 27 -5.08 -10.90 -26.17
C ARG A 27 -6.50 -10.53 -25.81
N LYS A 28 -6.79 -10.44 -24.49
CA LYS A 28 -8.04 -9.87 -24.01
C LYS A 28 -8.20 -8.44 -24.59
N SER A 29 -9.42 -8.11 -24.94
CA SER A 29 -9.78 -6.72 -25.28
C SER A 29 -9.54 -5.83 -24.06
N PRO A 30 -9.15 -4.55 -24.23
CA PRO A 30 -9.12 -3.60 -23.10
C PRO A 30 -10.45 -3.47 -22.34
N ASN A 31 -11.55 -3.91 -22.95
CA ASN A 31 -12.89 -3.89 -22.35
C ASN A 31 -13.30 -5.23 -21.74
N ASP A 32 -12.46 -6.27 -21.82
CA ASP A 32 -12.74 -7.55 -21.19
C ASP A 32 -12.45 -7.45 -19.69
N LYS A 33 -13.34 -8.03 -18.88
CA LYS A 33 -13.15 -8.10 -17.44
C LYS A 33 -11.91 -8.93 -17.09
N LEU A 34 -11.17 -8.48 -16.09
CA LEU A 34 -10.01 -9.20 -15.56
C LEU A 34 -10.45 -10.33 -14.63
N ASN A 35 -9.79 -11.47 -14.71
CA ASN A 35 -9.91 -12.54 -13.74
C ASN A 35 -8.96 -12.25 -12.56
N ILE A 36 -9.53 -11.93 -11.40
CA ILE A 36 -8.80 -11.43 -10.24
C ILE A 36 -8.82 -12.46 -9.12
N ALA A 37 -7.67 -12.63 -8.47
CA ALA A 37 -7.56 -13.25 -7.16
C ALA A 37 -7.55 -12.16 -6.07
N LEU A 38 -8.44 -12.26 -5.09
CA LEU A 38 -8.41 -11.45 -3.86
C LEU A 38 -7.80 -12.28 -2.73
N ILE A 39 -6.63 -11.84 -2.24
CA ILE A 39 -5.88 -12.49 -1.16
C ILE A 39 -5.98 -11.63 0.10
N GLY A 40 -6.53 -12.18 1.19
CA GLY A 40 -6.97 -11.44 2.37
C GLY A 40 -8.36 -10.87 2.16
N VAL A 41 -9.40 -11.69 2.35
CA VAL A 41 -10.79 -11.31 2.03
C VAL A 41 -11.49 -10.53 3.14
N TRP A 42 -10.87 -10.37 4.30
CA TRP A 42 -11.41 -9.64 5.44
C TRP A 42 -10.52 -8.46 5.82
N GLY A 43 -10.94 -7.69 6.81
CA GLY A 43 -10.17 -6.52 7.27
C GLY A 43 -10.07 -5.45 6.17
N ARG A 44 -8.87 -5.21 5.66
CA ARG A 44 -8.65 -4.27 4.57
C ARG A 44 -9.26 -4.77 3.24
N GLY A 45 -9.32 -6.09 3.02
CA GLY A 45 -9.91 -6.69 1.83
C GLY A 45 -11.36 -6.27 1.56
N LEU A 46 -12.14 -6.04 2.62
CA LEU A 46 -13.53 -5.57 2.50
C LEU A 46 -13.66 -4.24 1.74
N ALA A 47 -12.67 -3.36 1.85
CA ALA A 47 -12.70 -2.06 1.19
C ALA A 47 -12.59 -2.15 -0.35
N HIS A 48 -12.20 -3.31 -0.87
CA HIS A 48 -12.05 -3.53 -2.31
C HIS A 48 -13.27 -4.19 -2.96
N TYR A 49 -14.24 -4.68 -2.16
CA TYR A 49 -15.35 -5.48 -2.69
C TYR A 49 -16.16 -4.74 -3.76
N ASP A 50 -16.47 -3.46 -3.55
CA ASP A 50 -17.27 -2.70 -4.49
C ASP A 50 -16.53 -2.45 -5.81
N SER A 51 -15.28 -2.03 -5.74
CA SER A 51 -14.45 -1.83 -6.94
C SER A 51 -14.24 -3.14 -7.72
N LEU A 52 -14.01 -4.26 -7.01
CA LEU A 52 -13.78 -5.56 -7.63
C LEU A 52 -15.07 -6.18 -8.22
N SER A 53 -16.25 -5.70 -7.85
CA SER A 53 -17.50 -6.23 -8.39
C SER A 53 -17.73 -5.93 -9.88
N GLU A 54 -16.97 -5.00 -10.42
CA GLU A 54 -16.99 -4.69 -11.86
C GLU A 54 -16.14 -5.67 -12.67
N GLU A 55 -15.30 -6.48 -12.00
CA GLU A 55 -14.40 -7.45 -12.60
C GLU A 55 -14.86 -8.91 -12.32
N ASN A 56 -14.10 -9.89 -12.81
CA ASN A 56 -14.31 -11.30 -12.49
C ASN A 56 -13.43 -11.70 -11.31
N VAL A 57 -13.95 -11.66 -10.09
CA VAL A 57 -13.24 -12.27 -8.96
C VAL A 57 -13.46 -13.79 -9.04
N VAL A 58 -12.41 -14.50 -9.46
CA VAL A 58 -12.42 -15.94 -9.71
C VAL A 58 -11.74 -16.76 -8.62
N ALA A 59 -10.99 -16.10 -7.73
CA ALA A 59 -10.32 -16.74 -6.60
C ALA A 59 -10.37 -15.84 -5.35
N LEU A 60 -10.65 -16.46 -4.21
CA LEU A 60 -10.62 -15.85 -2.88
C LEU A 60 -9.62 -16.65 -2.03
N CYS A 61 -8.71 -15.96 -1.36
CA CYS A 61 -7.74 -16.61 -0.50
C CYS A 61 -7.71 -15.95 0.89
N ASP A 62 -7.84 -16.76 1.93
CA ASP A 62 -7.68 -16.34 3.31
C ASP A 62 -7.27 -17.53 4.17
N VAL A 63 -6.40 -17.29 5.14
CA VAL A 63 -5.96 -18.32 6.11
C VAL A 63 -7.03 -18.63 7.16
N ASN A 64 -8.09 -17.83 7.22
CA ASN A 64 -9.24 -18.03 8.10
C ASN A 64 -10.48 -18.37 7.28
N GLU A 65 -10.83 -19.65 7.22
CA GLU A 65 -11.95 -20.16 6.42
C GLU A 65 -13.30 -19.52 6.78
N SER A 66 -13.47 -19.06 8.03
CA SER A 66 -14.71 -18.41 8.45
C SER A 66 -15.00 -17.12 7.68
N ARG A 67 -14.00 -16.52 7.03
CA ARG A 67 -14.12 -15.29 6.25
C ARG A 67 -14.71 -15.52 4.85
N PHE A 68 -14.71 -16.75 4.34
CA PHE A 68 -15.24 -17.03 3.01
C PHE A 68 -16.76 -16.89 2.92
N ALA A 69 -17.49 -17.13 4.01
CA ALA A 69 -18.96 -17.08 3.95
C ALA A 69 -19.50 -15.72 3.47
N ASP A 70 -18.92 -14.62 3.95
CA ASP A 70 -19.32 -13.28 3.53
C ASP A 70 -18.73 -12.88 2.17
N ALA A 71 -17.50 -13.28 1.89
CA ALA A 71 -16.85 -13.02 0.61
C ALA A 71 -17.59 -13.72 -0.56
N LEU A 72 -18.05 -14.97 -0.35
CA LEU A 72 -18.81 -15.72 -1.34
C LEU A 72 -20.21 -15.16 -1.59
N LYS A 73 -20.83 -14.43 -0.65
CA LYS A 73 -22.07 -13.68 -0.92
C LYS A 73 -21.86 -12.64 -2.01
N ARG A 74 -20.68 -12.02 -2.04
CA ARG A 74 -20.33 -10.98 -3.03
C ARG A 74 -19.79 -11.58 -4.32
N PHE A 75 -18.99 -12.66 -4.21
CA PHE A 75 -18.31 -13.33 -5.32
C PHE A 75 -18.63 -14.83 -5.37
N PRO A 76 -19.90 -15.20 -5.69
CA PRO A 76 -20.40 -16.57 -5.51
C PRO A 76 -19.78 -17.61 -6.46
N LYS A 77 -19.07 -17.17 -7.49
CA LYS A 77 -18.41 -18.06 -8.47
C LYS A 77 -16.93 -18.27 -8.19
N ALA A 78 -16.36 -17.57 -7.20
CA ALA A 78 -14.95 -17.64 -6.89
C ALA A 78 -14.59 -18.95 -6.18
N LYS A 79 -13.44 -19.53 -6.54
CA LYS A 79 -12.85 -20.64 -5.80
C LYS A 79 -12.19 -20.13 -4.53
N THR A 80 -12.25 -20.90 -3.47
CA THR A 80 -11.60 -20.56 -2.18
C THR A 80 -10.29 -21.31 -2.00
N TYR A 81 -9.31 -20.63 -1.41
CA TYR A 81 -7.97 -21.13 -1.11
C TYR A 81 -7.54 -20.67 0.28
N ILE A 82 -6.91 -21.56 1.05
CA ILE A 82 -6.29 -21.21 2.34
C ILE A 82 -4.82 -20.79 2.20
N ASP A 83 -4.18 -21.20 1.11
CA ASP A 83 -2.78 -20.95 0.79
C ASP A 83 -2.67 -20.11 -0.49
N TRP A 84 -2.13 -18.90 -0.36
CA TRP A 84 -1.97 -17.97 -1.48
C TRP A 84 -1.08 -18.53 -2.60
N ARG A 85 -0.14 -19.43 -2.30
CA ARG A 85 0.70 -20.09 -3.31
C ARG A 85 -0.13 -20.95 -4.23
N LYS A 86 -1.08 -21.68 -3.65
CA LYS A 86 -2.05 -22.50 -4.41
C LYS A 86 -3.04 -21.64 -5.18
N CYS A 87 -3.48 -20.54 -4.58
CA CYS A 87 -4.36 -19.58 -5.23
C CYS A 87 -3.71 -18.99 -6.50
N LEU A 88 -2.45 -18.55 -6.41
CA LEU A 88 -1.72 -17.98 -7.53
C LEU A 88 -1.25 -19.00 -8.59
N ASP A 89 -1.41 -20.30 -8.34
CA ASP A 89 -1.19 -21.35 -9.35
C ASP A 89 -2.41 -21.56 -10.26
N GLN A 90 -3.57 -20.92 -9.97
CA GLN A 90 -4.75 -20.95 -10.85
C GLN A 90 -4.39 -20.31 -12.21
N LYS A 91 -4.71 -21.00 -13.32
CA LYS A 91 -4.16 -20.69 -14.65
C LYS A 91 -4.85 -19.55 -15.40
N ASP A 92 -6.07 -19.23 -15.03
CA ASP A 92 -6.90 -18.22 -15.69
C ASP A 92 -6.85 -16.84 -15.00
N LEU A 93 -5.89 -16.61 -14.11
CA LEU A 93 -5.70 -15.32 -13.46
C LEU A 93 -5.02 -14.31 -14.39
N ASP A 94 -5.50 -13.07 -14.32
CA ASP A 94 -4.87 -11.89 -14.94
C ASP A 94 -4.21 -10.98 -13.89
N ALA A 95 -4.81 -10.88 -12.71
CA ALA A 95 -4.38 -9.97 -11.67
C ALA A 95 -4.57 -10.52 -10.26
N VAL A 96 -3.84 -9.94 -9.32
CA VAL A 96 -3.99 -10.18 -7.89
C VAL A 96 -4.20 -8.86 -7.14
N VAL A 97 -5.14 -8.87 -6.20
CA VAL A 97 -5.30 -7.85 -5.17
C VAL A 97 -4.96 -8.49 -3.84
N CYS A 98 -3.93 -7.96 -3.17
CA CYS A 98 -3.42 -8.51 -1.90
C CYS A 98 -3.65 -7.54 -0.75
N CYS A 99 -4.31 -8.04 0.30
CA CYS A 99 -4.72 -7.30 1.50
C CYS A 99 -4.39 -8.09 2.78
N THR A 100 -3.31 -8.85 2.78
CA THR A 100 -2.86 -9.69 3.88
C THR A 100 -2.14 -8.91 4.98
N ALA A 101 -1.47 -9.57 5.91
CA ALA A 101 -0.55 -8.93 6.85
C ALA A 101 0.76 -8.54 6.14
N ASP A 102 1.38 -7.44 6.61
CA ASP A 102 2.48 -6.75 5.93
C ASP A 102 3.66 -7.67 5.57
N HIS A 103 4.01 -8.60 6.46
CA HIS A 103 5.15 -9.51 6.28
C HIS A 103 5.02 -10.51 5.12
N THR A 104 3.81 -10.67 4.58
CA THR A 104 3.58 -11.56 3.43
C THR A 104 3.56 -10.83 2.09
N HIS A 105 3.46 -9.49 2.10
CA HIS A 105 3.25 -8.67 0.91
C HIS A 105 4.34 -8.86 -0.14
N ALA A 106 5.60 -8.72 0.24
CA ALA A 106 6.73 -8.85 -0.70
C ALA A 106 6.80 -10.23 -1.35
N PHE A 107 6.49 -11.28 -0.60
CA PHE A 107 6.49 -12.66 -1.09
C PHE A 107 5.38 -12.87 -2.11
N ILE A 108 4.16 -12.44 -1.78
CA ILE A 108 3.01 -12.54 -2.69
C ILE A 108 3.25 -11.71 -3.95
N ALA A 109 3.75 -10.46 -3.81
CA ALA A 109 4.09 -9.62 -4.95
C ALA A 109 5.10 -10.29 -5.89
N ASN A 110 6.20 -10.82 -5.35
CA ASN A 110 7.21 -11.51 -6.14
C ASN A 110 6.66 -12.77 -6.80
N TRP A 111 5.82 -13.52 -6.10
CA TRP A 111 5.21 -14.73 -6.64
C TRP A 111 4.27 -14.42 -7.79
N ALA A 112 3.45 -13.37 -7.66
CA ALA A 112 2.55 -12.90 -8.71
C ALA A 112 3.32 -12.34 -9.93
N LEU A 113 4.32 -11.49 -9.71
CA LEU A 113 5.17 -10.97 -10.77
C LEU A 113 5.86 -12.10 -11.57
N ASN A 114 6.33 -13.17 -10.90
CA ASN A 114 6.95 -14.31 -11.56
C ASN A 114 5.97 -15.17 -12.39
N ARG A 115 4.67 -14.94 -12.21
CA ARG A 115 3.58 -15.55 -13.02
C ARG A 115 3.02 -14.60 -14.06
N ASP A 116 3.68 -13.45 -14.25
CA ASP A 116 3.26 -12.40 -15.16
C ASP A 116 1.84 -11.89 -14.88
N LEU A 117 1.43 -11.84 -13.59
CA LEU A 117 0.17 -11.27 -13.13
C LEU A 117 0.32 -9.77 -12.86
N HIS A 118 -0.72 -9.00 -13.15
CA HIS A 118 -0.87 -7.65 -12.65
C HIS A 118 -1.04 -7.64 -11.13
N VAL A 119 -0.51 -6.64 -10.43
CA VAL A 119 -0.46 -6.65 -8.95
C VAL A 119 -0.99 -5.35 -8.38
N TYR A 120 -2.05 -5.44 -7.58
CA TYR A 120 -2.40 -4.41 -6.60
C TYR A 120 -2.07 -4.95 -5.21
N MET A 121 -1.15 -4.27 -4.51
CA MET A 121 -0.68 -4.68 -3.19
C MET A 121 -1.02 -3.60 -2.18
N GLU A 122 -1.71 -3.92 -1.08
CA GLU A 122 -1.90 -2.97 0.00
C GLU A 122 -0.55 -2.52 0.58
N LYS A 123 -0.54 -1.36 1.18
CA LYS A 123 0.62 -0.79 1.87
C LYS A 123 0.83 -1.46 3.26
N PRO A 124 2.06 -1.51 3.76
CA PRO A 124 3.34 -1.25 3.09
C PRO A 124 3.71 -2.38 2.12
N LEU A 125 4.54 -2.07 1.13
CA LEU A 125 4.96 -3.06 0.12
C LEU A 125 5.75 -4.23 0.72
N ALA A 126 6.49 -3.98 1.79
CA ALA A 126 7.39 -4.90 2.44
C ALA A 126 7.65 -4.47 3.88
N ILE A 127 8.15 -5.37 4.72
CA ILE A 127 8.57 -5.05 6.09
C ILE A 127 10.07 -4.77 6.21
N SER A 128 10.84 -5.03 5.17
CA SER A 128 12.27 -4.73 5.14
C SER A 128 12.70 -4.05 3.83
N VAL A 129 13.82 -3.33 3.90
CA VAL A 129 14.43 -2.68 2.73
C VAL A 129 14.89 -3.72 1.71
N GLU A 130 15.39 -4.86 2.16
CA GLU A 130 15.83 -5.94 1.29
C GLU A 130 14.67 -6.52 0.49
N GLU A 131 13.55 -6.85 1.15
CA GLU A 131 12.33 -7.31 0.49
C GLU A 131 11.84 -6.32 -0.57
N ALA A 132 11.79 -5.02 -0.22
CA ALA A 132 11.38 -3.98 -1.16
C ALA A 132 12.31 -3.89 -2.37
N ARG A 133 13.63 -4.06 -2.17
CA ARG A 133 14.62 -4.10 -3.27
C ARG A 133 14.44 -5.32 -4.17
N VAL A 134 14.15 -6.48 -3.61
CA VAL A 134 13.87 -7.71 -4.37
C VAL A 134 12.61 -7.53 -5.22
N VAL A 135 11.52 -7.01 -4.64
CA VAL A 135 10.28 -6.72 -5.39
C VAL A 135 10.56 -5.71 -6.52
N ARG A 136 11.30 -4.64 -6.22
CA ARG A 136 11.68 -3.63 -7.22
C ARG A 136 12.51 -4.23 -8.36
N ALA A 137 13.51 -5.05 -8.03
CA ALA A 137 14.36 -5.69 -9.05
C ALA A 137 13.54 -6.62 -9.96
N ASN A 138 12.60 -7.37 -9.39
CA ASN A 138 11.70 -8.24 -10.13
C ASN A 138 10.72 -7.44 -11.02
N TRP A 139 10.15 -6.35 -10.50
CA TRP A 139 9.29 -5.45 -11.24
C TRP A 139 10.03 -4.80 -12.43
N LEU A 140 11.27 -4.35 -12.26
CA LEU A 140 12.06 -3.74 -13.32
C LEU A 140 12.23 -4.65 -14.54
N LYS A 141 12.32 -5.98 -14.33
CA LYS A 141 12.38 -6.96 -15.43
C LYS A 141 11.08 -7.02 -16.24
N ARG A 142 9.98 -6.53 -15.69
CA ARG A 142 8.62 -6.57 -16.23
C ARG A 142 8.02 -5.18 -16.49
N LYS A 143 8.82 -4.13 -16.29
CA LYS A 143 8.38 -2.74 -16.49
C LYS A 143 7.81 -2.56 -17.89
N GLY A 144 6.63 -1.96 -17.98
CA GLY A 144 5.90 -1.76 -19.24
C GLY A 144 5.11 -2.99 -19.74
N LYS A 145 5.23 -4.15 -19.05
CA LYS A 145 4.44 -5.36 -19.37
C LYS A 145 3.29 -5.59 -18.38
N LEU A 146 3.54 -5.29 -17.11
CA LEU A 146 2.57 -5.50 -16.04
C LEU A 146 2.18 -4.16 -15.41
N ALA A 147 0.88 -4.01 -15.16
CA ALA A 147 0.36 -2.94 -14.30
C ALA A 147 0.60 -3.35 -12.84
N THR A 148 1.18 -2.45 -12.06
CA THR A 148 1.44 -2.66 -10.64
C THR A 148 1.12 -1.40 -9.86
N GLN A 149 0.49 -1.56 -8.68
CA GLN A 149 0.13 -0.46 -7.80
C GLN A 149 0.29 -0.87 -6.34
N VAL A 150 0.87 0.02 -5.54
CA VAL A 150 0.79 -0.06 -4.08
C VAL A 150 -0.44 0.71 -3.60
N GLY A 151 -1.18 0.17 -2.64
CA GLY A 151 -2.46 0.67 -2.16
C GLY A 151 -2.39 1.95 -1.33
N MET A 152 -1.82 3.00 -1.90
CA MET A 152 -1.71 4.34 -1.32
C MET A 152 -2.94 5.16 -1.69
N GLN A 153 -4.13 4.79 -1.17
CA GLN A 153 -5.40 5.38 -1.61
C GLN A 153 -5.46 6.91 -1.47
N ARG A 154 -4.76 7.48 -0.48
CA ARG A 154 -4.74 8.94 -0.30
C ARG A 154 -4.01 9.66 -1.42
N HIS A 155 -3.03 9.03 -2.05
CA HIS A 155 -2.31 9.58 -3.20
C HIS A 155 -3.25 9.91 -4.38
N ALA A 156 -4.36 9.17 -4.54
CA ALA A 156 -5.36 9.40 -5.58
C ALA A 156 -6.46 10.41 -5.19
N MET A 157 -6.38 11.04 -4.02
CA MET A 157 -7.36 12.02 -3.59
C MET A 157 -7.06 13.41 -4.16
N PRO A 158 -8.07 14.15 -4.64
CA PRO A 158 -7.88 15.52 -5.19
C PRO A 158 -7.16 16.47 -4.24
N ASN A 159 -7.24 16.21 -2.94
CA ASN A 159 -6.55 17.00 -1.90
C ASN A 159 -5.03 16.93 -2.01
N PHE A 160 -4.47 15.79 -2.42
CA PHE A 160 -3.04 15.63 -2.63
C PHE A 160 -2.53 16.52 -3.76
N ASP A 161 -3.23 16.49 -4.90
CA ASP A 161 -2.88 17.34 -6.03
C ASP A 161 -3.02 18.82 -5.66
N ARG A 162 -4.08 19.18 -4.96
CA ARG A 162 -4.30 20.56 -4.52
C ARG A 162 -3.22 21.06 -3.56
N LEU A 163 -2.79 20.24 -2.62
CA LEU A 163 -1.70 20.59 -1.69
C LEU A 163 -0.36 20.75 -2.42
N ARG A 164 -0.08 19.85 -3.36
CA ARG A 164 1.09 19.93 -4.23
C ARG A 164 1.11 21.22 -5.03
N GLU A 165 0.00 21.60 -5.67
CA GLU A 165 -0.14 22.86 -6.39
C GLU A 165 0.15 24.06 -5.47
N LEU A 166 -0.52 24.15 -4.32
CA LEU A 166 -0.34 25.26 -3.38
C LEU A 166 1.12 25.40 -2.90
N VAL A 167 1.79 24.28 -2.63
CA VAL A 167 3.20 24.28 -2.23
C VAL A 167 4.09 24.77 -3.38
N ARG A 168 3.88 24.30 -4.59
CA ARG A 168 4.67 24.65 -5.79
C ARG A 168 4.43 26.08 -6.26
N ASP A 169 3.21 26.57 -6.17
CA ASP A 169 2.85 27.95 -6.53
C ASP A 169 3.34 28.99 -5.51
N GLY A 170 4.02 28.54 -4.43
CA GLY A 170 4.59 29.43 -3.43
C GLY A 170 3.55 30.09 -2.52
N ALA A 171 2.39 29.48 -2.31
CA ALA A 171 1.32 30.02 -1.44
C ALA A 171 1.81 30.32 -0.02
N ILE A 172 2.81 29.60 0.48
CA ILE A 172 3.46 29.82 1.78
C ILE A 172 4.88 30.41 1.68
N GLY A 173 5.27 30.88 0.49
CA GLY A 173 6.61 31.39 0.23
C GLY A 173 7.65 30.30 0.06
N GLU A 174 8.92 30.60 0.35
CA GLU A 174 10.01 29.61 0.27
C GLU A 174 9.82 28.51 1.30
N LEU A 175 9.84 27.27 0.84
CA LEU A 175 9.65 26.08 1.66
C LEU A 175 10.89 25.83 2.53
N SER A 176 10.70 25.67 3.84
CA SER A 176 11.81 25.51 4.80
C SER A 176 11.80 24.15 5.52
N ALA A 177 10.65 23.54 5.71
CA ALA A 177 10.52 22.22 6.35
C ALA A 177 9.17 21.58 6.03
N ALA A 178 9.11 20.25 6.15
CA ALA A 178 7.86 19.49 6.07
C ALA A 178 7.80 18.44 7.17
N TYR A 179 6.63 18.21 7.72
CA TYR A 179 6.40 17.41 8.91
C TYR A 179 5.20 16.49 8.70
N ALA A 180 5.33 15.22 9.12
CA ALA A 180 4.22 14.28 9.20
C ALA A 180 4.19 13.64 10.58
N TRP A 181 3.00 13.20 11.02
CA TRP A 181 2.86 12.50 12.29
C TRP A 181 1.72 11.49 12.25
N GLY A 182 1.80 10.51 13.18
CA GLY A 182 0.78 9.51 13.38
C GLY A 182 0.82 8.95 14.80
N ASN A 183 -0.34 8.86 15.46
CA ASN A 183 -0.48 8.48 16.86
C ASN A 183 -1.62 7.48 17.06
N ARG A 184 -1.55 6.30 16.41
CA ARG A 184 -2.57 5.25 16.59
C ARG A 184 -2.00 3.89 16.97
N GLN A 185 -0.76 3.85 17.45
CA GLN A 185 -0.05 2.64 17.80
C GLN A 185 -0.51 2.06 19.14
N ILE A 186 -0.52 0.74 19.25
CA ILE A 186 -0.72 0.03 20.53
C ILE A 186 0.64 -0.30 21.12
N ARG A 187 0.88 0.09 22.39
CA ARG A 187 2.12 -0.27 23.10
C ARG A 187 2.15 -1.76 23.42
N ARG A 188 3.30 -2.38 23.15
CA ARG A 188 3.63 -3.76 23.53
C ARG A 188 5.07 -3.80 24.04
N ASP A 189 5.35 -4.75 24.94
CA ASP A 189 6.68 -4.92 25.54
C ASP A 189 7.49 -6.02 24.83
N GLY A 190 6.86 -6.88 24.05
CA GLY A 190 7.44 -7.98 23.30
C GLY A 190 6.37 -8.83 22.66
N TYR A 191 6.76 -9.94 22.02
CA TYR A 191 5.83 -10.90 21.42
C TYR A 191 4.87 -11.47 22.47
N LEU A 192 3.65 -11.76 22.04
CA LEU A 192 2.62 -12.30 22.93
C LEU A 192 2.94 -13.75 23.31
N PRO A 193 2.75 -14.13 24.59
CA PRO A 193 2.96 -15.51 25.04
C PRO A 193 1.92 -16.45 24.40
N ALA A 194 2.19 -17.76 24.48
CA ALA A 194 1.23 -18.79 24.07
C ALA A 194 -0.10 -18.64 24.81
N GLU A 195 -1.21 -18.58 24.08
CA GLU A 195 -2.54 -18.51 24.65
C GLU A 195 -3.55 -19.26 23.76
N GLY A 196 -4.02 -20.40 24.24
CA GLY A 196 -5.00 -21.24 23.54
C GLY A 196 -4.44 -21.94 22.31
N GLN A 197 -5.37 -22.35 21.44
CA GLN A 197 -5.09 -22.97 20.15
C GLN A 197 -5.79 -22.15 19.05
N PRO A 198 -5.27 -22.16 17.82
CA PRO A 198 -5.99 -21.57 16.70
C PRO A 198 -7.40 -22.18 16.60
N PRO A 199 -8.44 -21.35 16.36
CA PRO A 199 -9.78 -21.86 16.08
C PRO A 199 -9.77 -22.82 14.90
N GLU A 200 -10.74 -23.74 14.86
CA GLU A 200 -10.94 -24.61 13.70
C GLU A 200 -11.10 -23.77 12.42
N GLY A 201 -10.44 -24.19 11.34
CA GLY A 201 -10.43 -23.46 10.07
C GLY A 201 -9.57 -22.19 10.07
N PHE A 202 -8.76 -21.95 11.12
CA PHE A 202 -7.76 -20.90 11.10
C PHE A 202 -6.33 -21.47 11.02
N HIS A 203 -5.69 -21.29 9.89
CA HIS A 203 -4.38 -21.85 9.54
C HIS A 203 -3.27 -20.89 9.99
N PHE A 204 -2.92 -20.93 11.27
CA PHE A 204 -1.97 -20.01 11.88
C PHE A 204 -0.55 -20.12 11.32
N ASP A 205 -0.12 -21.33 10.96
CA ASP A 205 1.16 -21.59 10.27
C ASP A 205 1.25 -20.87 8.91
N LEU A 206 0.14 -20.83 8.16
CA LEU A 206 0.05 -20.10 6.89
C LEU A 206 -0.02 -18.59 7.11
N TRP A 207 -0.59 -18.13 8.24
CA TRP A 207 -0.56 -16.73 8.61
C TRP A 207 0.86 -16.27 8.97
N LEU A 208 1.60 -17.06 9.75
CA LEU A 208 3.02 -16.81 10.04
C LEU A 208 3.83 -16.73 8.74
N GLY A 209 3.55 -17.63 7.78
CA GLY A 209 4.15 -17.61 6.45
C GLY A 209 5.69 -17.56 6.49
N PRO A 210 6.32 -16.44 6.04
CA PRO A 210 7.78 -16.31 6.00
C PRO A 210 8.41 -15.88 7.33
N SER A 211 7.61 -15.49 8.33
CA SER A 211 8.14 -15.03 9.63
C SER A 211 8.68 -16.20 10.46
N PRO A 212 9.54 -15.92 11.45
CA PRO A 212 9.91 -16.92 12.44
C PRO A 212 8.68 -17.54 13.13
N ALA A 213 8.85 -18.74 13.68
CA ALA A 213 7.79 -19.40 14.41
C ALA A 213 7.47 -18.67 15.73
N HIS A 214 6.22 -18.32 15.92
CA HIS A 214 5.69 -17.74 17.15
C HIS A 214 4.57 -18.61 17.70
N PRO A 215 4.36 -18.64 19.02
CA PRO A 215 3.20 -19.31 19.59
C PRO A 215 1.91 -18.58 19.19
N TYR A 216 0.82 -19.34 19.08
CA TYR A 216 -0.48 -18.73 18.85
C TYR A 216 -0.92 -17.88 20.06
N ASN A 217 -1.47 -16.71 19.76
CA ASN A 217 -2.17 -15.85 20.72
C ASN A 217 -3.29 -15.10 19.99
N PRO A 218 -4.54 -15.13 20.47
CA PRO A 218 -5.66 -14.43 19.86
C PRO A 218 -5.49 -12.90 19.83
N GLY A 219 -4.62 -12.36 20.68
CA GLY A 219 -4.29 -10.93 20.74
C GLY A 219 -3.70 -10.37 19.44
N TYR A 220 -3.06 -11.20 18.59
CA TYR A 220 -2.59 -10.79 17.26
C TYR A 220 -3.75 -10.52 16.29
N PHE A 221 -4.95 -11.02 16.55
CA PHE A 221 -6.10 -10.99 15.63
C PHE A 221 -7.26 -10.16 16.18
N SER A 222 -7.03 -9.39 17.23
CA SER A 222 -8.04 -8.53 17.84
C SER A 222 -8.33 -7.30 16.98
N GLY A 223 -9.46 -6.64 17.26
CA GLY A 223 -9.85 -5.41 16.59
C GLY A 223 -10.87 -5.59 15.46
N ARG A 224 -11.48 -4.49 15.09
CA ARG A 224 -12.45 -4.44 13.97
C ARG A 224 -11.74 -4.33 12.62
N ALA A 225 -12.44 -4.66 11.55
CA ALA A 225 -11.97 -4.44 10.19
C ALA A 225 -11.49 -2.99 10.00
N GLY A 226 -10.35 -2.81 9.35
CA GLY A 226 -9.69 -1.51 9.14
C GLY A 226 -8.84 -1.01 10.32
N ALA A 227 -8.93 -1.65 11.50
CA ALA A 227 -8.07 -1.35 12.64
C ALA A 227 -7.37 -2.60 13.22
N ASN A 228 -7.69 -3.78 12.72
CA ASN A 228 -7.11 -5.05 13.15
C ASN A 228 -5.59 -5.14 12.92
N CYS A 229 -5.05 -4.40 11.96
CA CYS A 229 -3.60 -4.33 11.75
C CYS A 229 -2.83 -3.81 12.97
N LEU A 230 -3.44 -2.97 13.80
CA LEU A 230 -2.82 -2.45 15.02
C LEU A 230 -2.52 -3.54 16.06
N SER A 231 -3.11 -4.73 15.92
CA SER A 231 -2.88 -5.85 16.85
C SER A 231 -1.59 -6.60 16.55
N TRP A 232 -1.04 -6.48 15.34
CA TRP A 232 0.14 -7.23 14.92
C TRP A 232 1.22 -6.36 14.24
N ASN A 233 0.91 -5.18 13.71
CA ASN A 233 1.85 -4.42 12.88
C ASN A 233 3.03 -3.81 13.64
N MET A 234 2.98 -3.76 14.99
CA MET A 234 4.09 -3.27 15.79
C MET A 234 5.18 -4.32 16.07
N PHE A 235 4.94 -5.59 15.78
CA PHE A 235 5.95 -6.64 15.93
C PHE A 235 6.80 -6.70 14.67
N TRP A 236 8.15 -6.67 14.83
CA TRP A 236 9.07 -6.59 13.70
C TRP A 236 8.89 -7.71 12.67
N ASP A 237 8.51 -8.92 13.13
CA ASP A 237 8.29 -10.05 12.24
C ASP A 237 6.98 -9.96 11.45
N PHE A 238 6.06 -9.07 11.81
CA PHE A 238 4.73 -8.99 11.20
C PHE A 238 4.45 -7.66 10.51
N GLY A 239 5.18 -6.59 10.87
CA GLY A 239 4.94 -5.27 10.34
C GLY A 239 6.07 -4.28 10.63
N VAL A 240 5.85 -3.02 10.34
CA VAL A 240 6.81 -1.93 10.53
C VAL A 240 6.23 -0.76 11.34
N GLY A 241 5.27 -1.06 12.20
CA GLY A 241 4.69 -0.13 13.15
C GLY A 241 3.98 1.05 12.52
N GLN A 242 3.95 2.14 13.24
CA GLN A 242 3.21 3.35 12.88
C GLN A 242 3.73 4.02 11.60
N ILE A 243 5.03 3.99 11.35
CA ILE A 243 5.60 4.57 10.14
C ILE A 243 5.18 3.79 8.88
N GLY A 244 5.06 2.47 8.96
CA GLY A 244 4.54 1.64 7.87
C GLY A 244 3.03 1.81 7.69
N ASP A 245 2.28 1.92 8.78
CA ASP A 245 0.82 2.09 8.73
C ASP A 245 0.43 3.50 8.27
N MET A 246 0.75 4.52 9.06
CA MET A 246 0.31 5.90 8.81
C MET A 246 1.34 6.73 8.06
N GLY A 247 2.64 6.48 8.26
CA GLY A 247 3.69 7.17 7.52
C GLY A 247 3.58 6.96 6.01
N SER A 248 3.20 5.75 5.59
CA SER A 248 2.91 5.47 4.17
C SER A 248 1.86 6.40 3.56
N HIS A 249 0.96 6.98 4.35
CA HIS A 249 -0.06 7.93 3.88
C HIS A 249 0.37 9.39 3.98
N THR A 250 0.93 9.78 5.14
CA THR A 250 1.21 11.18 5.43
C THR A 250 2.57 11.62 4.89
N MET A 251 3.58 10.74 4.93
CA MET A 251 4.87 11.03 4.29
C MET A 251 4.79 10.98 2.77
N ASP A 252 3.95 10.11 2.19
CA ASP A 252 3.69 10.09 0.74
C ASP A 252 3.23 11.48 0.26
N LEU A 253 2.32 12.14 1.00
CA LEU A 253 1.90 13.50 0.70
C LEU A 253 3.09 14.47 0.66
N LEU A 254 3.98 14.39 1.67
CA LEU A 254 5.16 15.26 1.73
C LEU A 254 6.09 15.01 0.56
N TRP A 255 6.42 13.73 0.29
CA TRP A 255 7.29 13.32 -0.82
C TRP A 255 6.75 13.79 -2.18
N ASN A 256 5.45 13.60 -2.41
CA ASN A 256 4.79 14.03 -3.65
C ASN A 256 4.78 15.55 -3.80
N ALA A 257 4.45 16.28 -2.72
CA ALA A 257 4.32 17.74 -2.80
C ALA A 257 5.67 18.45 -3.03
N ILE A 258 6.78 17.89 -2.54
CA ILE A 258 8.12 18.48 -2.68
C ILE A 258 8.94 17.86 -3.81
N ASP A 259 8.37 16.95 -4.61
CA ASP A 259 9.07 16.15 -5.62
C ASP A 259 10.34 15.51 -5.04
N ALA A 260 10.19 14.78 -3.94
CA ALA A 260 11.32 14.20 -3.24
C ALA A 260 11.87 12.97 -3.96
N GLY A 261 13.18 12.97 -4.20
CA GLY A 261 13.93 11.75 -4.44
C GLY A 261 14.32 11.06 -3.12
N LEU A 262 15.32 10.18 -3.18
CA LEU A 262 15.90 9.60 -1.95
C LEU A 262 16.59 10.68 -1.12
N PRO A 263 16.48 10.64 0.21
CA PRO A 263 17.20 11.54 1.09
C PRO A 263 18.71 11.26 1.05
N THR A 264 19.51 12.27 1.33
CA THR A 264 20.98 12.15 1.45
C THR A 264 21.40 11.59 2.81
N SER A 265 20.59 11.81 3.83
CA SER A 265 20.75 11.21 5.15
C SER A 265 19.40 10.99 5.82
N ALA A 266 19.39 10.05 6.76
CA ALA A 266 18.27 9.78 7.65
C ALA A 266 18.81 9.53 9.06
N GLU A 267 18.14 10.11 10.06
CA GLU A 267 18.38 9.81 11.47
C GLU A 267 17.07 9.56 12.20
N ALA A 268 17.13 8.79 13.28
CA ALA A 268 15.97 8.53 14.13
C ALA A 268 16.38 8.64 15.59
N LYS A 269 15.45 9.15 16.40
CA LYS A 269 15.55 9.22 17.86
C LYS A 269 14.24 8.69 18.44
N GLY A 270 14.32 8.02 19.56
CA GLY A 270 13.14 7.47 20.21
C GLY A 270 13.47 6.64 21.42
N GLU A 271 12.55 5.74 21.76
CA GLU A 271 12.72 4.79 22.85
C GLU A 271 13.94 3.89 22.63
N LYS A 272 14.42 3.28 23.73
CA LYS A 272 15.45 2.26 23.62
C LYS A 272 14.99 1.15 22.67
N PHE A 273 15.87 0.73 21.77
CA PHE A 273 15.59 -0.34 20.82
C PHE A 273 15.11 -1.62 21.54
N ASN A 274 14.00 -2.16 21.05
CA ASN A 274 13.45 -3.45 21.45
C ASN A 274 13.51 -4.38 20.23
N PRO A 275 14.09 -5.60 20.34
CA PRO A 275 14.20 -6.51 19.21
C PRO A 275 12.87 -7.12 18.74
N ASP A 276 11.83 -7.07 19.56
CA ASP A 276 10.55 -7.71 19.29
C ASP A 276 9.52 -6.72 18.68
N VAL A 277 9.58 -5.46 19.10
CA VAL A 277 8.54 -4.48 18.80
C VAL A 277 9.10 -3.14 18.32
N THR A 278 8.37 -2.50 17.44
CA THR A 278 8.68 -1.15 16.97
C THR A 278 8.49 -0.13 18.10
N PRO A 279 9.26 0.97 18.12
CA PRO A 279 9.10 2.01 19.13
C PRO A 279 7.72 2.66 19.04
N VAL A 280 7.13 2.96 20.17
CA VAL A 280 5.91 3.80 20.24
C VAL A 280 6.29 5.24 20.02
N GLU A 281 7.23 5.77 20.80
CA GLU A 281 7.73 7.14 20.65
C GLU A 281 8.98 7.15 19.75
N CYS A 282 8.88 7.85 18.62
CA CYS A 282 9.98 8.01 17.68
C CYS A 282 9.80 9.28 16.86
N GLU A 283 10.92 9.97 16.61
CA GLU A 283 11.04 10.99 15.59
C GLU A 283 12.11 10.58 14.57
N SER A 284 11.85 10.83 13.30
CA SER A 284 12.81 10.55 12.23
C SER A 284 12.94 11.76 11.33
N HIS A 285 14.16 12.05 10.88
CA HIS A 285 14.48 13.19 10.05
C HIS A 285 15.20 12.74 8.79
N PHE A 286 14.81 13.32 7.66
CA PHE A 286 15.30 12.99 6.33
C PHE A 286 15.77 14.27 5.65
N GLU A 287 17.06 14.35 5.28
CA GLU A 287 17.60 15.48 4.54
C GLU A 287 17.47 15.25 3.05
N HIS A 288 16.75 16.11 2.37
CA HIS A 288 16.58 16.07 0.93
C HIS A 288 17.38 17.18 0.26
N PRO A 289 18.11 16.89 -0.83
CA PRO A 289 18.84 17.91 -1.59
C PRO A 289 17.87 18.89 -2.26
N ALA A 290 18.39 20.01 -2.71
CA ALA A 290 17.68 20.91 -3.60
C ALA A 290 17.26 20.19 -4.88
N ASN A 291 16.19 20.67 -5.51
CA ASN A 291 15.79 20.26 -6.84
C ASN A 291 15.56 21.52 -7.72
N ASP A 292 14.97 21.36 -8.89
CA ASP A 292 14.82 22.41 -9.90
C ASP A 292 14.01 23.63 -9.44
N TRP A 293 13.18 23.50 -8.39
CA TRP A 293 12.28 24.55 -7.95
C TRP A 293 12.34 24.91 -6.45
N ARG A 294 12.99 24.11 -5.63
CA ARG A 294 13.15 24.36 -4.19
C ARG A 294 14.58 24.14 -3.70
N GLY A 295 14.94 24.82 -2.62
CA GLY A 295 16.16 24.57 -1.88
C GLY A 295 16.18 23.19 -1.16
N PRO A 296 17.29 22.87 -0.46
CA PRO A 296 17.34 21.69 0.40
C PRO A 296 16.29 21.77 1.48
N ILE A 297 15.74 20.63 1.91
CA ILE A 297 14.66 20.58 2.88
C ILE A 297 14.78 19.37 3.80
N ARG A 298 14.49 19.60 5.11
CA ARG A 298 14.29 18.52 6.07
C ARG A 298 12.84 18.11 6.11
N VAL A 299 12.60 16.81 5.94
CA VAL A 299 11.30 16.17 6.19
C VAL A 299 11.39 15.39 7.49
N SER A 300 10.40 15.54 8.37
CA SER A 300 10.40 14.87 9.67
C SER A 300 9.13 14.09 9.91
N TRP A 301 9.28 12.89 10.48
CA TRP A 301 8.21 12.06 10.98
C TRP A 301 8.18 12.06 12.50
N TYR A 302 6.98 12.08 13.09
CA TYR A 302 6.76 12.01 14.53
C TYR A 302 5.68 10.99 14.89
N GLN A 303 5.88 10.27 16.01
CA GLN A 303 4.89 9.33 16.54
C GLN A 303 4.99 9.20 18.07
N GLY A 304 3.93 8.62 18.67
CA GLY A 304 3.90 8.26 20.09
C GLY A 304 3.84 9.44 21.05
N GLY A 305 3.32 10.58 20.60
CA GLY A 305 3.26 11.82 21.41
C GLY A 305 4.33 12.84 21.05
N ALA A 306 5.42 12.43 20.40
CA ALA A 306 6.33 13.37 19.75
C ALA A 306 5.58 14.11 18.63
N MET A 307 5.72 15.43 18.57
CA MET A 307 4.98 16.29 17.63
C MET A 307 5.85 17.43 17.13
N PRO A 308 5.65 17.87 15.87
CA PRO A 308 6.26 19.10 15.43
C PRO A 308 5.70 20.30 16.24
N ARG A 309 6.47 21.38 16.28
CA ARG A 309 6.02 22.60 16.97
C ARG A 309 4.76 23.16 16.33
N SER A 310 3.69 23.30 17.11
CA SER A 310 2.42 23.90 16.66
C SER A 310 2.61 25.35 16.21
N PRO A 311 2.00 25.78 15.08
CA PRO A 311 2.02 27.18 14.63
C PRO A 311 1.00 28.00 15.43
N LYS A 312 1.28 28.21 16.72
CA LYS A 312 0.41 29.00 17.63
C LYS A 312 0.36 30.47 17.20
N PRO A 313 -0.77 31.18 17.37
CA PRO A 313 -1.99 30.73 18.06
C PRO A 313 -3.00 29.98 17.15
N PHE A 314 -2.69 29.69 15.91
CA PHE A 314 -3.65 29.26 14.89
C PHE A 314 -4.13 27.81 15.06
N VAL A 315 -3.22 26.89 15.38
CA VAL A 315 -3.51 25.45 15.49
C VAL A 315 -2.69 24.84 16.62
N ASP A 316 -3.33 23.94 17.36
CA ASP A 316 -2.65 23.00 18.26
C ASP A 316 -2.58 21.62 17.62
N LEU A 317 -1.43 21.22 17.12
CA LEU A 317 -1.21 19.95 16.43
C LEU A 317 -1.37 18.75 17.36
N THR A 318 -1.24 18.91 18.68
CA THR A 318 -1.43 17.82 19.65
C THR A 318 -2.87 17.26 19.66
N GLN A 319 -3.82 18.04 19.16
CA GLN A 319 -5.22 17.65 19.04
C GLN A 319 -5.50 16.86 17.73
N ILE A 320 -4.47 16.67 16.89
CA ILE A 320 -4.61 16.05 15.58
C ILE A 320 -3.84 14.73 15.59
N GLY A 321 -4.56 13.60 15.62
CA GLY A 321 -3.99 12.26 15.78
C GLY A 321 -3.02 11.85 14.66
N HIS A 322 -3.22 12.33 13.43
CA HIS A 322 -2.30 12.14 12.31
C HIS A 322 -2.51 13.24 11.27
N GLY A 323 -1.46 13.60 10.57
CA GLY A 323 -1.50 14.66 9.58
C GLY A 323 -0.13 15.02 9.00
N ALA A 324 -0.12 16.10 8.23
CA ALA A 324 1.08 16.65 7.62
C ALA A 324 1.07 18.19 7.69
N MET A 325 2.25 18.79 7.73
CA MET A 325 2.42 20.23 7.73
C MET A 325 3.62 20.65 6.89
N PHE A 326 3.40 21.63 6.03
CA PHE A 326 4.47 22.34 5.30
C PHE A 326 4.69 23.69 5.94
N LYS A 327 5.95 24.06 6.10
CA LYS A 327 6.37 25.36 6.63
C LYS A 327 7.12 26.14 5.56
N GLY A 328 6.66 27.34 5.28
CA GLY A 328 7.33 28.27 4.38
C GLY A 328 7.60 29.61 5.06
N SER A 329 8.25 30.52 4.32
CA SER A 329 8.64 31.86 4.80
C SER A 329 7.43 32.78 5.08
N LYS A 330 6.25 32.49 4.50
CA LYS A 330 5.02 33.28 4.64
C LYS A 330 3.92 32.60 5.45
N GLY A 331 4.09 31.33 5.84
CA GLY A 331 3.05 30.63 6.60
C GLY A 331 3.17 29.12 6.58
N TYR A 332 2.03 28.45 6.77
CA TYR A 332 1.92 27.00 6.89
C TYR A 332 0.76 26.48 6.06
N ILE A 333 0.90 25.25 5.55
CA ILE A 333 -0.21 24.44 5.05
C ILE A 333 -0.29 23.22 5.94
N ILE A 334 -1.47 22.89 6.46
CA ILE A 334 -1.70 21.76 7.36
C ILE A 334 -2.79 20.88 6.78
N GLU A 335 -2.48 19.58 6.65
CA GLU A 335 -3.41 18.53 6.29
C GLU A 335 -3.78 17.76 7.56
N LEU A 336 -5.09 17.65 7.84
CA LEU A 336 -5.62 17.12 9.11
C LEU A 336 -5.81 15.60 9.12
N GLY A 337 -5.38 14.89 8.09
CA GLY A 337 -5.49 13.44 8.00
C GLY A 337 -6.93 12.90 8.01
N ARG A 338 -7.92 13.73 7.81
CA ARG A 338 -9.32 13.30 7.69
C ARG A 338 -9.54 12.70 6.30
N ALA A 339 -9.95 11.43 6.27
CA ALA A 339 -10.39 10.76 5.06
C ALA A 339 -11.83 11.13 4.75
#